data_009544f15d9968d5523140204b72294b
#
_entry.id   009544f15d9968d5523140204b72294b
#
_cell.length_a   1.000
_cell.length_b   1.000
_cell.length_c   1.000
_cell.angle_alpha   90.00
_cell.angle_beta   90.00
_cell.angle_gamma   90.00
#
_symmetry.space_group_name_H-M   'P 1'
#
loop_
_entity.id
_entity.type
_entity.pdbx_description
1 polymer ?
#
loop_
_entity_poly.entity_id
_entity_poly.type
_entity_poly.pdbx_seq_one_letter_code
_entity_poly.pdbx_strand_id
1 'polypeptide(L)'
;MKVTIIRQSVVIPADPERVYEAFTNARIHSEFTGSKATCDPTVGGKFTAWDGYITGKNVELEKGKKIAQEWKTTGWPKGYGSSKLELTLKKIKNGTKITMIHSNVPEEQAAELAEGWNEFYWAPLKDYFKQHK
;
A
#
# COMPACT_ATOMS: atom_id res chain seq x y z
N MET A 1 24.52 3.15 -4.76
CA MET A 1 23.10 3.17 -4.34
C MET A 1 22.83 1.95 -3.47
N LYS A 2 22.38 2.18 -2.25
CA LYS A 2 22.05 1.08 -1.34
C LYS A 2 20.55 0.99 -1.18
N VAL A 3 20.03 -0.22 -1.31
CA VAL A 3 18.61 -0.50 -1.12
C VAL A 3 18.41 -1.50 0.02
N THR A 4 17.21 -1.50 0.58
CA THR A 4 16.86 -2.39 1.67
C THR A 4 15.42 -2.87 1.54
N ILE A 5 14.98 -3.68 2.48
CA ILE A 5 13.64 -4.25 2.53
C ILE A 5 12.98 -3.84 3.83
N ILE A 6 11.71 -3.38 3.73
CA ILE A 6 10.85 -3.13 4.88
C ILE A 6 9.87 -4.28 4.96
N ARG A 7 9.74 -4.90 6.14
CA ARG A 7 8.77 -5.97 6.38
C ARG A 7 7.87 -5.57 7.54
N GLN A 8 6.56 -5.66 7.33
CA GLN A 8 5.58 -5.36 8.36
C GLN A 8 4.40 -6.31 8.22
N SER A 9 3.70 -6.54 9.30
CA SER A 9 2.40 -7.19 9.23
C SER A 9 1.42 -6.47 10.16
N VAL A 10 0.15 -6.47 9.77
CA VAL A 10 -0.89 -5.74 10.47
C VAL A 10 -2.20 -6.49 10.32
N VAL A 11 -3.08 -6.37 11.32
CA VAL A 11 -4.42 -6.95 11.28
C VAL A 11 -5.43 -5.82 11.06
N ILE A 12 -6.27 -5.99 10.05
CA ILE A 12 -7.31 -5.04 9.69
C ILE A 12 -8.68 -5.68 9.95
N PRO A 13 -9.61 -4.99 10.61
CA PRO A 13 -10.93 -5.56 10.99
C PRO A 13 -11.92 -5.53 9.81
N ALA A 14 -11.58 -6.18 8.72
CA ALA A 14 -12.43 -6.29 7.53
C ALA A 14 -12.00 -7.51 6.73
N ASP A 15 -12.91 -8.03 5.89
CA ASP A 15 -12.61 -9.16 5.03
C ASP A 15 -11.55 -8.81 3.98
N PRO A 16 -10.77 -9.81 3.52
CA PRO A 16 -9.71 -9.56 2.54
C PRO A 16 -10.15 -8.86 1.26
N GLU A 17 -11.36 -9.16 0.76
CA GLU A 17 -11.86 -8.49 -0.43
C GLU A 17 -12.08 -7.01 -0.22
N ARG A 18 -12.58 -6.61 0.96
CA ARG A 18 -12.78 -5.19 1.29
C ARG A 18 -11.43 -4.48 1.47
N VAL A 19 -10.47 -5.14 2.10
CA VAL A 19 -9.11 -4.60 2.24
C VAL A 19 -8.47 -4.42 0.86
N TYR A 20 -8.61 -5.42 0.00
CA TYR A 20 -8.11 -5.35 -1.38
C TYR A 20 -8.71 -4.15 -2.12
N GLU A 21 -10.03 -3.95 -2.01
CA GLU A 21 -10.69 -2.81 -2.65
C GLU A 21 -10.21 -1.47 -2.11
N ALA A 22 -9.86 -1.39 -0.83
CA ALA A 22 -9.34 -0.15 -0.27
C ALA A 22 -8.05 0.31 -0.96
N PHE A 23 -7.26 -0.62 -1.47
CA PHE A 23 -6.04 -0.30 -2.20
C PHE A 23 -6.24 -0.15 -3.70
N THR A 24 -7.23 -0.82 -4.28
CA THR A 24 -7.42 -0.83 -5.74
C THR A 24 -8.55 0.08 -6.23
N ASN A 25 -9.42 0.52 -5.33
CA ASN A 25 -10.50 1.45 -5.66
C ASN A 25 -10.09 2.86 -5.24
N ALA A 26 -9.97 3.75 -6.22
CA ALA A 26 -9.49 5.13 -5.97
C ALA A 26 -10.36 5.89 -4.98
N ARG A 27 -11.68 5.71 -5.03
CA ARG A 27 -12.59 6.40 -4.12
C ARG A 27 -12.36 5.98 -2.67
N ILE A 28 -12.26 4.67 -2.43
CA ILE A 28 -12.06 4.14 -1.08
C ILE A 28 -10.67 4.52 -0.56
N HIS A 29 -9.65 4.41 -1.42
CA HIS A 29 -8.28 4.81 -1.05
C HIS A 29 -8.24 6.29 -0.65
N SER A 30 -8.94 7.16 -1.41
CA SER A 30 -9.01 8.58 -1.09
C SER A 30 -9.76 8.82 0.22
N GLU A 31 -10.80 8.03 0.49
CA GLU A 31 -11.59 8.17 1.71
C GLU A 31 -10.77 7.83 2.96
N PHE A 32 -10.07 6.68 2.97
CA PHE A 32 -9.38 6.29 4.18
C PHE A 32 -8.10 7.08 4.44
N THR A 33 -7.43 7.54 3.38
CA THR A 33 -6.24 8.38 3.57
C THR A 33 -6.56 9.86 3.79
N GLY A 34 -7.71 10.30 3.32
CA GLY A 34 -8.07 11.72 3.34
C GLY A 34 -7.38 12.53 2.26
N SER A 35 -6.79 11.88 1.26
CA SER A 35 -6.05 12.55 0.19
C SER A 35 -6.37 11.89 -1.15
N LYS A 36 -6.25 12.66 -2.24
CA LYS A 36 -6.60 12.18 -3.57
C LYS A 36 -5.75 11.00 -4.01
N ALA A 37 -6.41 9.95 -4.49
CA ALA A 37 -5.79 8.79 -5.09
C ALA A 37 -6.43 8.50 -6.44
N THR A 38 -5.68 7.88 -7.33
CA THR A 38 -6.20 7.36 -8.61
C THR A 38 -5.71 5.93 -8.75
N CYS A 39 -6.47 5.11 -9.46
CA CYS A 39 -6.04 3.73 -9.70
C CYS A 39 -6.77 3.16 -10.91
N ASP A 40 -5.99 2.63 -11.83
CA ASP A 40 -6.51 1.73 -12.87
C ASP A 40 -6.35 0.32 -12.28
N PRO A 41 -7.44 -0.35 -11.87
CA PRO A 41 -7.35 -1.60 -11.11
C PRO A 41 -7.08 -2.83 -11.96
N THR A 42 -6.15 -2.72 -12.89
CA THR A 42 -5.74 -3.81 -13.78
C THR A 42 -4.22 -3.98 -13.71
N VAL A 43 -3.73 -5.15 -14.09
CA VAL A 43 -2.28 -5.39 -14.22
C VAL A 43 -1.74 -4.45 -15.29
N GLY A 44 -0.65 -3.75 -14.96
CA GLY A 44 -0.09 -2.70 -15.82
C GLY A 44 -0.75 -1.34 -15.66
N GLY A 45 -1.86 -1.26 -14.91
CA GLY A 45 -2.55 0.00 -14.66
C GLY A 45 -1.78 0.89 -13.69
N LYS A 46 -1.80 2.19 -13.95
CA LYS A 46 -1.11 3.17 -13.12
C LYS A 46 -1.95 3.59 -11.93
N PHE A 47 -1.29 3.95 -10.84
CA PHE A 47 -1.97 4.51 -9.68
C PHE A 47 -1.19 5.68 -9.09
N THR A 48 -1.89 6.54 -8.37
CA THR A 48 -1.29 7.59 -7.54
C THR A 48 -1.94 7.58 -6.17
N ALA A 49 -1.25 8.08 -5.17
CA ALA A 49 -1.79 8.25 -3.84
C ALA A 49 -1.20 9.52 -3.22
N TRP A 50 -1.87 10.02 -2.17
CA TRP A 50 -1.42 11.22 -1.47
C TRP A 50 -1.22 12.40 -2.43
N ASP A 51 -2.22 12.59 -3.30
CA ASP A 51 -2.26 13.69 -4.27
C ASP A 51 -1.03 13.75 -5.17
N GLY A 52 -0.58 12.57 -5.63
CA GLY A 52 0.55 12.45 -6.55
C GLY A 52 1.91 12.32 -5.89
N TYR A 53 1.97 12.37 -4.55
CA TYR A 53 3.24 12.14 -3.84
C TYR A 53 3.75 10.72 -4.09
N ILE A 54 2.84 9.75 -4.13
CA ILE A 54 3.16 8.35 -4.45
C ILE A 54 2.64 8.05 -5.84
N THR A 55 3.47 7.39 -6.66
CA THR A 55 3.08 6.93 -8.00
C THR A 55 3.61 5.52 -8.24
N GLY A 56 2.96 4.82 -9.16
CA GLY A 56 3.42 3.49 -9.54
C GLY A 56 2.47 2.81 -10.51
N LYS A 57 2.63 1.49 -10.63
CA LYS A 57 1.73 0.69 -11.44
C LYS A 57 1.54 -0.69 -10.81
N ASN A 58 0.40 -1.30 -11.08
CA ASN A 58 0.08 -2.64 -10.62
C ASN A 58 0.84 -3.67 -11.44
N VAL A 59 1.56 -4.57 -10.77
CA VAL A 59 2.33 -5.63 -11.42
C VAL A 59 1.60 -6.96 -11.31
N GLU A 60 0.99 -7.21 -10.16
CA GLU A 60 0.23 -8.44 -9.92
C GLU A 60 -0.97 -8.12 -9.05
N LEU A 61 -2.14 -8.58 -9.46
CA LEU A 61 -3.38 -8.38 -8.72
C LEU A 61 -4.12 -9.71 -8.63
N GLU A 62 -4.40 -10.14 -7.39
CA GLU A 62 -5.19 -11.35 -7.14
C GLU A 62 -6.23 -10.97 -6.09
N LYS A 63 -7.48 -10.84 -6.51
CA LYS A 63 -8.56 -10.30 -5.69
C LYS A 63 -8.67 -10.98 -4.33
N GLY A 64 -8.59 -10.16 -3.28
CA GLY A 64 -8.68 -10.64 -1.91
C GLY A 64 -7.46 -11.40 -1.41
N LYS A 65 -6.39 -11.51 -2.20
CA LYS A 65 -5.21 -12.31 -1.85
C LYS A 65 -3.89 -11.59 -1.96
N LYS A 66 -3.67 -10.85 -3.05
CA LYS A 66 -2.35 -10.25 -3.28
C LYS A 66 -2.41 -9.00 -4.14
N ILE A 67 -1.57 -8.04 -3.78
CA ILE A 67 -1.30 -6.83 -4.58
C ILE A 67 0.21 -6.69 -4.67
N ALA A 68 0.74 -6.59 -5.88
CA ALA A 68 2.15 -6.27 -6.09
C ALA A 68 2.24 -5.05 -7.00
N GLN A 69 3.09 -4.10 -6.65
CA GLN A 69 3.18 -2.82 -7.35
C GLN A 69 4.63 -2.36 -7.48
N GLU A 70 4.94 -1.65 -8.56
CA GLU A 70 6.07 -0.74 -8.60
C GLU A 70 5.62 0.53 -7.89
N TRP A 71 6.51 1.15 -7.09
CA TRP A 71 6.09 2.18 -6.15
C TRP A 71 7.23 3.15 -5.89
N LYS A 72 6.96 4.43 -5.91
CA LYS A 72 7.93 5.44 -5.50
C LYS A 72 7.26 6.74 -5.09
N THR A 73 8.02 7.62 -4.42
CA THR A 73 7.54 8.94 -4.04
C THR A 73 8.25 10.02 -4.85
N THR A 74 7.71 11.23 -4.81
CA THR A 74 8.36 12.39 -5.43
C THR A 74 9.68 12.75 -4.73
N GLY A 75 9.87 12.29 -3.48
CA GLY A 75 11.11 12.50 -2.74
C GLY A 75 12.17 11.42 -2.98
N TRP A 76 11.97 10.54 -3.96
CA TRP A 76 12.94 9.48 -4.26
C TRP A 76 14.28 10.07 -4.65
N PRO A 77 15.39 9.57 -4.09
CA PRO A 77 16.72 10.08 -4.46
C PRO A 77 17.02 9.82 -5.93
N LYS A 78 17.77 10.72 -6.53
CA LYS A 78 18.16 10.60 -7.93
C LYS A 78 18.93 9.32 -8.18
N GLY A 79 18.60 8.63 -9.26
CA GLY A 79 19.31 7.41 -9.67
C GLY A 79 18.68 6.12 -9.16
N TYR A 80 17.71 6.19 -8.25
CA TYR A 80 17.00 4.99 -7.79
C TYR A 80 15.81 4.70 -8.70
N GLY A 81 15.64 3.44 -9.05
CA GLY A 81 14.43 2.97 -9.74
C GLY A 81 13.27 2.84 -8.75
N SER A 82 12.11 2.41 -9.25
CA SER A 82 10.95 2.16 -8.40
C SER A 82 11.23 1.04 -7.40
N SER A 83 10.64 1.15 -6.22
CA SER A 83 10.63 0.05 -5.27
C SER A 83 9.57 -0.97 -5.68
N LYS A 84 9.58 -2.13 -5.01
CA LYS A 84 8.59 -3.17 -5.22
C LYS A 84 7.80 -3.37 -3.94
N LEU A 85 6.49 -3.17 -4.03
CA LEU A 85 5.59 -3.35 -2.91
C LEU A 85 4.80 -4.64 -3.10
N GLU A 86 4.79 -5.52 -2.10
CA GLU A 86 3.98 -6.72 -2.11
C GLU A 86 3.12 -6.75 -0.85
N LEU A 87 1.81 -6.86 -1.04
CA LEU A 87 0.85 -7.03 0.06
C LEU A 87 0.19 -8.40 -0.13
N THR A 88 0.32 -9.25 0.87
CA THR A 88 -0.37 -10.54 0.89
C THR A 88 -1.46 -10.47 1.94
N LEU A 89 -2.68 -10.83 1.55
CA LEU A 89 -3.87 -10.73 2.39
C LEU A 89 -4.30 -12.14 2.81
N LYS A 90 -4.43 -12.36 4.12
CA LYS A 90 -4.84 -13.66 4.64
C LYS A 90 -6.04 -13.49 5.57
N LYS A 91 -7.11 -14.22 5.29
CA LYS A 91 -8.27 -14.24 6.17
C LYS A 91 -7.90 -14.85 7.52
N ILE A 92 -8.25 -14.14 8.58
CA ILE A 92 -8.10 -14.63 9.96
C ILE A 92 -9.42 -14.42 10.70
N LYS A 93 -9.51 -14.90 11.92
CA LYS A 93 -10.69 -14.68 12.73
C LYS A 93 -10.86 -13.17 12.96
N ASN A 94 -12.03 -12.65 12.59
CA ASN A 94 -12.41 -11.24 12.77
C ASN A 94 -11.61 -10.24 11.92
N GLY A 95 -11.05 -10.69 10.79
CA GLY A 95 -10.36 -9.72 9.94
C GLY A 95 -9.42 -10.32 8.91
N THR A 96 -8.46 -9.50 8.52
CA THR A 96 -7.44 -9.84 7.53
C THR A 96 -6.07 -9.51 8.10
N LYS A 97 -5.14 -10.44 7.96
CA LYS A 97 -3.72 -10.16 8.21
C LYS A 97 -3.08 -9.74 6.90
N ILE A 98 -2.53 -8.53 6.88
CA ILE A 98 -1.72 -8.05 5.75
C ILE A 98 -0.27 -8.30 6.08
N THR A 99 0.44 -8.98 5.18
CA THR A 99 1.90 -9.09 5.26
C THR A 99 2.48 -8.23 4.15
N MET A 100 3.29 -7.25 4.50
CA MET A 100 3.91 -6.33 3.56
C MET A 100 5.39 -6.65 3.42
N ILE A 101 5.85 -6.74 2.17
CA ILE A 101 7.26 -6.77 1.82
C ILE A 101 7.48 -5.63 0.83
N HIS A 102 8.22 -4.62 1.27
CA HIS A 102 8.53 -3.45 0.45
C HIS A 102 10.03 -3.46 0.18
N SER A 103 10.42 -3.93 -0.98
CA SER A 103 11.81 -4.16 -1.35
C SER A 103 12.32 -3.11 -2.32
N ASN A 104 13.64 -3.11 -2.53
CA ASN A 104 14.31 -2.14 -3.41
C ASN A 104 14.04 -0.70 -2.97
N VAL A 105 13.97 -0.48 -1.66
CA VAL A 105 13.72 0.83 -1.05
C VAL A 105 15.06 1.54 -0.81
N PRO A 106 15.21 2.82 -1.18
CA PRO A 106 16.43 3.55 -0.83
C PRO A 106 16.70 3.46 0.68
N GLU A 107 17.88 2.96 1.05
CA GLU A 107 18.21 2.72 2.46
C GLU A 107 18.05 3.96 3.31
N GLU A 108 18.42 5.13 2.76
CA GLU A 108 18.34 6.41 3.47
C GLU A 108 16.91 6.84 3.80
N GLN A 109 15.89 6.26 3.14
CA GLN A 109 14.49 6.59 3.38
C GLN A 109 13.72 5.48 4.11
N ALA A 110 14.36 4.34 4.35
CA ALA A 110 13.66 3.17 4.87
C ALA A 110 13.00 3.39 6.24
N ALA A 111 13.69 4.04 7.18
CA ALA A 111 13.14 4.28 8.51
C ALA A 111 11.92 5.20 8.46
N GLU A 112 11.99 6.25 7.67
CA GLU A 112 10.89 7.20 7.49
C GLU A 112 9.68 6.54 6.82
N LEU A 113 9.93 5.72 5.81
CA LEU A 113 8.86 4.99 5.13
C LEU A 113 8.21 3.95 6.03
N ALA A 114 9.00 3.25 6.85
CA ALA A 114 8.46 2.28 7.79
C ALA A 114 7.50 2.93 8.78
N GLU A 115 7.86 4.09 9.32
CA GLU A 115 6.97 4.86 10.18
C GLU A 115 5.75 5.37 9.41
N GLY A 116 5.96 5.82 8.18
CA GLY A 116 4.89 6.31 7.31
C GLY A 116 3.85 5.25 7.01
N TRP A 117 4.24 4.00 6.80
CA TRP A 117 3.29 2.92 6.61
C TRP A 117 2.35 2.77 7.80
N ASN A 118 2.87 2.85 9.03
CA ASN A 118 2.04 2.77 10.22
C ASN A 118 1.12 3.98 10.37
N GLU A 119 1.66 5.18 10.23
CA GLU A 119 0.95 6.43 10.50
C GLU A 119 -0.05 6.79 9.40
N PHE A 120 0.31 6.59 8.13
CA PHE A 120 -0.48 7.05 6.99
C PHE A 120 -1.27 5.97 6.27
N TYR A 121 -1.04 4.70 6.56
CA TYR A 121 -1.78 3.60 5.97
C TYR A 121 -2.44 2.69 7.00
N TRP A 122 -1.66 2.05 7.88
CA TRP A 122 -2.26 1.04 8.77
C TRP A 122 -3.21 1.65 9.77
N ALA A 123 -2.84 2.75 10.41
CA ALA A 123 -3.72 3.40 11.37
C ALA A 123 -4.99 3.97 10.72
N PRO A 124 -4.91 4.73 9.61
CA PRO A 124 -6.12 5.22 8.94
C PRO A 124 -7.00 4.08 8.40
N LEU A 125 -6.39 3.01 7.90
CA LEU A 125 -7.15 1.89 7.37
C LEU A 125 -7.94 1.16 8.47
N LYS A 126 -7.32 0.95 9.63
CA LYS A 126 -8.02 0.37 10.78
C LYS A 126 -9.20 1.24 11.21
N ASP A 127 -8.98 2.54 11.31
CA ASP A 127 -10.03 3.48 11.72
C ASP A 127 -11.17 3.50 10.71
N TYR A 128 -10.85 3.51 9.43
CA TYR A 128 -11.84 3.49 8.36
C TYR A 128 -12.78 2.27 8.50
N PHE A 129 -12.21 1.08 8.67
CA PHE A 129 -13.02 -0.13 8.75
C PHE A 129 -13.73 -0.31 10.10
N LYS A 130 -13.28 0.33 11.15
CA LYS A 130 -14.04 0.39 12.41
C LYS A 130 -15.32 1.20 12.24
N GLN A 131 -15.29 2.23 11.40
CA GLN A 131 -16.44 3.11 11.14
C GLN A 131 -17.34 2.59 10.02
N HIS A 132 -16.82 1.76 9.14
CA HIS A 132 -17.54 1.25 7.96
C HIS A 132 -17.69 -0.27 8.05
N LYS A 133 -18.29 -0.74 9.12
CA LYS A 133 -18.51 -2.19 9.34
C LYS A 133 -19.55 -2.78 8.38
#